data_f695fc740c423f80c15f9179643598b0
#
_entry.id   f695fc740c423f80c15f9179643598b0
#
_cell.length_a   1.000
_cell.length_b   1.000
_cell.length_c   1.000
_cell.angle_alpha   90.00
_cell.angle_beta   90.00
_cell.angle_gamma   90.00
#
_symmetry.space_group_name_H-M   'P 1'
#
loop_
_entity.id
_entity.type
_entity.pdbx_description
1 polymer ?
#
loop_
_entity_poly.entity_id
_entity_poly.type
_entity_poly.pdbx_seq_one_letter_code
_entity_poly.pdbx_strand_id
1 'polypeptide(L)'
;YMNNVSPFIREQINKLSQPGEEASRYAVCYMWGTAGILYNRAYVPDSDAFSWECLWDKKYAGKILMKDSYRDAYGTAVIYAHAKELEEGTVTVEDLMNDYSPRAMEVAEKYLKAMKPNIAGWEADFGKEMMTKNKAWLNMTWSGDAIWAIEEANAVGVDLDYVVPKEGSNIWYDGWVIPKYAKNPVAASYFINFMCRPDIALRNMDFCGYVSSIATPEILEEKVDTTLDYYADLSYFFGPDADSIQIDKIQYPDRKVVERCAMIRDFGDKTKEVLDI
;
A
#
# COMPACT_ATOMS: atom_id res chain seq x y z
N TYR A 1 10.47 9.62 -21.69
CA TYR A 1 9.22 9.25 -20.98
C TYR A 1 9.35 9.29 -19.44
N MET A 2 10.55 9.26 -18.88
CA MET A 2 10.73 9.38 -17.41
C MET A 2 10.07 10.64 -16.79
N ASN A 3 9.84 11.68 -17.58
CA ASN A 3 9.10 12.88 -17.15
C ASN A 3 7.60 12.63 -16.94
N ASN A 4 7.07 11.50 -17.40
CA ASN A 4 5.68 11.10 -17.22
C ASN A 4 5.37 10.63 -15.77
N VAL A 5 6.42 10.36 -14.98
CA VAL A 5 6.25 10.02 -13.56
C VAL A 5 5.63 11.20 -12.83
N SER A 6 4.58 10.93 -12.04
CA SER A 6 3.88 11.94 -11.26
C SER A 6 4.84 12.78 -10.41
N PRO A 7 4.67 14.12 -10.39
CA PRO A 7 5.42 14.99 -9.50
C PRO A 7 5.27 14.60 -8.02
N PHE A 8 4.06 14.21 -7.62
CA PHE A 8 3.78 13.68 -6.28
C PHE A 8 4.68 12.49 -5.94
N ILE A 9 4.76 11.50 -6.84
CA ILE A 9 5.60 10.31 -6.62
C ILE A 9 7.08 10.68 -6.48
N ARG A 10 7.58 11.61 -7.28
CA ARG A 10 8.97 12.10 -7.16
C ARG A 10 9.22 12.77 -5.82
N GLU A 11 8.26 13.54 -5.34
CA GLU A 11 8.34 14.17 -4.03
C GLU A 11 8.38 13.12 -2.91
N GLN A 12 7.53 12.10 -2.97
CA GLN A 12 7.55 11.01 -1.98
C GLN A 12 8.89 10.26 -1.96
N ILE A 13 9.44 9.91 -3.13
CA ILE A 13 10.75 9.26 -3.22
C ILE A 13 11.85 10.18 -2.65
N ASN A 14 11.76 11.48 -2.86
CA ASN A 14 12.75 12.43 -2.32
C ASN A 14 12.72 12.54 -0.80
N LYS A 15 11.67 12.07 -0.12
CA LYS A 15 11.69 11.92 1.35
C LYS A 15 12.73 10.87 1.83
N LEU A 16 13.20 10.00 0.95
CA LEU A 16 14.28 9.04 1.21
C LEU A 16 15.69 9.61 0.98
N SER A 17 15.79 10.87 0.57
CA SER A 17 17.06 11.50 0.22
C SER A 17 18.00 11.62 1.42
N GLN A 18 19.28 11.42 1.16
CA GLN A 18 20.34 11.80 2.11
C GLN A 18 20.60 13.33 2.01
N PRO A 19 21.16 13.95 3.05
CA PRO A 19 21.49 15.38 3.01
C PRO A 19 22.34 15.76 1.79
N GLY A 20 21.83 16.69 0.97
CA GLY A 20 22.51 17.18 -0.23
C GLY A 20 22.28 16.36 -1.50
N GLU A 21 21.49 15.31 -1.45
CA GLU A 21 21.15 14.48 -2.62
C GLU A 21 19.63 14.31 -2.75
N GLU A 22 19.17 14.11 -3.97
CA GLU A 22 17.77 13.80 -4.26
C GLU A 22 17.64 12.33 -4.68
N ALA A 23 16.88 11.53 -3.96
CA ALA A 23 16.69 10.10 -4.25
C ALA A 23 16.11 9.85 -5.64
N SER A 24 15.26 10.75 -6.15
CA SER A 24 14.70 10.69 -7.50
C SER A 24 15.73 10.81 -8.63
N ARG A 25 16.98 11.20 -8.32
CA ARG A 25 18.10 11.15 -9.29
C ARG A 25 18.66 9.73 -9.49
N TYR A 26 18.40 8.83 -8.57
CA TYR A 26 18.93 7.47 -8.54
C TYR A 26 17.86 6.41 -8.76
N ALA A 27 16.59 6.76 -8.58
CA ALA A 27 15.46 5.86 -8.76
C ALA A 27 14.37 6.48 -9.62
N VAL A 28 13.77 5.69 -10.50
CA VAL A 28 12.57 6.03 -11.26
C VAL A 28 11.46 5.13 -10.76
N CYS A 29 10.40 5.69 -10.21
CA CYS A 29 9.30 4.89 -9.69
C CYS A 29 8.64 4.09 -10.81
N TYR A 30 8.23 2.87 -10.46
CA TYR A 30 7.56 1.92 -11.35
C TYR A 30 6.10 1.75 -10.97
N MET A 31 5.85 1.16 -9.81
CA MET A 31 4.52 0.92 -9.26
C MET A 31 4.43 1.50 -7.85
N TRP A 32 3.22 1.71 -7.36
CA TRP A 32 2.95 2.14 -6.01
C TRP A 32 1.62 1.60 -5.52
N GLY A 33 1.38 1.68 -4.23
CA GLY A 33 0.14 1.24 -3.63
C GLY A 33 0.12 1.43 -2.13
N THR A 34 -0.94 0.94 -1.52
CA THR A 34 -1.17 1.00 -0.08
C THR A 34 -1.21 -0.40 0.52
N ALA A 35 -0.90 -0.51 1.80
CA ALA A 35 -1.29 -1.64 2.61
C ALA A 35 -2.68 -1.37 3.21
N GLY A 36 -3.49 -2.41 3.37
CA GLY A 36 -4.84 -2.26 3.89
C GLY A 36 -5.47 -3.61 4.20
N ILE A 37 -6.78 -3.61 4.34
CA ILE A 37 -7.56 -4.79 4.67
C ILE A 37 -8.42 -5.20 3.48
N LEU A 38 -8.13 -6.36 2.91
CA LEU A 38 -9.02 -7.10 2.03
C LEU A 38 -9.97 -7.91 2.90
N TYR A 39 -11.28 -7.77 2.69
CA TYR A 39 -12.26 -8.42 3.56
C TYR A 39 -13.45 -8.97 2.77
N ASN A 40 -14.07 -10.01 3.33
CA ASN A 40 -15.24 -10.64 2.76
C ASN A 40 -16.50 -10.02 3.36
N ARG A 41 -17.27 -9.30 2.55
CA ARG A 41 -18.46 -8.53 2.96
C ARG A 41 -19.60 -9.40 3.47
N ALA A 42 -19.59 -10.70 3.16
CA ALA A 42 -20.57 -11.63 3.72
C ALA A 42 -20.35 -11.93 5.21
N TYR A 43 -19.14 -11.71 5.72
CA TYR A 43 -18.75 -12.05 7.11
C TYR A 43 -18.24 -10.88 7.92
N VAL A 44 -17.75 -9.83 7.26
CA VAL A 44 -17.13 -8.66 7.89
C VAL A 44 -17.85 -7.41 7.40
N PRO A 45 -18.53 -6.68 8.29
CA PRO A 45 -19.14 -5.40 7.92
C PRO A 45 -18.07 -4.35 7.60
N ASP A 46 -18.41 -3.43 6.71
CA ASP A 46 -17.51 -2.34 6.26
C ASP A 46 -17.01 -1.51 7.46
N SER A 47 -17.85 -1.31 8.48
CA SER A 47 -17.48 -0.56 9.70
C SER A 47 -16.32 -1.19 10.46
N ASP A 48 -16.23 -2.52 10.47
CA ASP A 48 -15.17 -3.24 11.16
C ASP A 48 -13.87 -3.22 10.37
N ALA A 49 -13.97 -3.46 9.05
CA ALA A 49 -12.81 -3.40 8.15
C ALA A 49 -12.19 -1.99 8.07
N PHE A 50 -12.94 -0.94 8.39
CA PHE A 50 -12.47 0.45 8.36
C PHE A 50 -11.53 0.81 9.51
N SER A 51 -11.21 -0.13 10.42
CA SER A 51 -10.24 0.04 11.50
C SER A 51 -9.31 -1.16 11.58
N TRP A 52 -8.02 -0.93 11.87
CA TRP A 52 -7.07 -2.00 12.18
C TRP A 52 -7.52 -2.86 13.38
N GLU A 53 -8.43 -2.36 14.23
CA GLU A 53 -8.97 -3.08 15.38
C GLU A 53 -9.48 -4.48 15.03
N CYS A 54 -10.03 -4.66 13.81
CA CYS A 54 -10.55 -5.95 13.36
C CYS A 54 -9.52 -7.09 13.40
N LEU A 55 -8.22 -6.80 13.31
CA LEU A 55 -7.14 -7.80 13.39
C LEU A 55 -6.96 -8.32 14.83
N TRP A 56 -7.36 -7.54 15.84
CA TRP A 56 -7.33 -7.88 17.26
C TRP A 56 -8.66 -8.43 17.78
N ASP A 57 -9.74 -8.32 17.00
CA ASP A 57 -11.07 -8.80 17.43
C ASP A 57 -11.13 -10.33 17.37
N LYS A 58 -11.36 -10.93 18.52
CA LYS A 58 -11.44 -12.40 18.69
C LYS A 58 -12.56 -13.05 17.89
N LYS A 59 -13.60 -12.28 17.46
CA LYS A 59 -14.66 -12.85 16.62
C LYS A 59 -14.17 -13.31 15.26
N TYR A 60 -13.01 -12.79 14.81
CA TYR A 60 -12.36 -13.18 13.55
C TYR A 60 -11.19 -14.15 13.77
N ALA A 61 -10.96 -14.66 14.99
CA ALA A 61 -9.85 -15.57 15.27
C ALA A 61 -9.87 -16.80 14.35
N GLY A 62 -8.72 -17.11 13.75
CA GLY A 62 -8.57 -18.20 12.80
C GLY A 62 -9.13 -17.89 11.39
N LYS A 63 -9.54 -16.63 11.13
CA LYS A 63 -10.04 -16.15 9.85
C LYS A 63 -9.27 -14.93 9.30
N ILE A 64 -8.17 -14.58 9.95
CA ILE A 64 -7.31 -13.44 9.60
C ILE A 64 -6.02 -13.95 8.97
N LEU A 65 -5.66 -13.36 7.83
CA LEU A 65 -4.35 -13.49 7.23
C LEU A 65 -3.57 -12.18 7.40
N MET A 66 -2.28 -12.32 7.56
CA MET A 66 -1.34 -11.19 7.58
C MET A 66 -0.31 -11.38 6.48
N LYS A 67 0.06 -10.28 5.83
CA LYS A 67 1.19 -10.28 4.90
C LYS A 67 2.47 -10.68 5.63
N ASP A 68 3.25 -11.60 5.06
CA ASP A 68 4.56 -12.00 5.58
C ASP A 68 5.60 -10.90 5.30
N SER A 69 5.38 -9.76 5.95
CA SER A 69 6.20 -8.56 5.88
C SER A 69 6.38 -8.00 7.29
N TYR A 70 7.57 -8.17 7.85
CA TYR A 70 7.88 -7.64 9.18
C TYR A 70 7.70 -6.11 9.25
N ARG A 71 7.94 -5.39 8.16
CA ARG A 71 7.76 -3.94 8.07
C ARG A 71 6.29 -3.54 8.21
N ASP A 72 5.42 -4.18 7.42
CA ASP A 72 3.99 -3.90 7.47
C ASP A 72 3.37 -4.38 8.78
N ALA A 73 3.79 -5.53 9.31
CA ALA A 73 3.33 -6.02 10.60
C ALA A 73 3.70 -5.06 11.74
N TYR A 74 4.95 -4.60 11.78
CA TYR A 74 5.41 -3.59 12.74
C TYR A 74 4.60 -2.30 12.61
N GLY A 75 4.51 -1.73 11.39
CA GLY A 75 3.77 -0.50 11.13
C GLY A 75 2.32 -0.59 11.56
N THR A 76 1.63 -1.67 11.20
CA THR A 76 0.23 -1.90 11.59
C THR A 76 0.06 -1.95 13.11
N ALA A 77 0.97 -2.63 13.82
CA ALA A 77 0.89 -2.75 15.28
C ALA A 77 1.08 -1.41 16.00
N VAL A 78 2.05 -0.60 15.58
CA VAL A 78 2.29 0.72 16.20
C VAL A 78 1.19 1.73 15.86
N ILE A 79 0.64 1.69 14.64
CA ILE A 79 -0.50 2.53 14.25
C ILE A 79 -1.71 2.20 15.13
N TYR A 80 -2.08 0.93 15.22
CA TYR A 80 -3.25 0.53 16.04
C TYR A 80 -3.03 0.84 17.53
N ALA A 81 -1.82 0.61 18.05
CA ALA A 81 -1.51 0.91 19.44
C ALA A 81 -1.70 2.39 19.81
N HIS A 82 -1.61 3.30 18.84
CA HIS A 82 -1.73 4.74 19.02
C HIS A 82 -2.94 5.33 18.25
N ALA A 83 -3.96 4.49 17.99
CA ALA A 83 -5.14 4.92 17.23
C ALA A 83 -5.81 6.17 17.82
N LYS A 84 -5.83 6.27 19.16
CA LYS A 84 -6.41 7.42 19.86
C LYS A 84 -5.58 8.68 19.67
N GLU A 85 -4.27 8.61 19.79
CA GLU A 85 -3.36 9.73 19.60
C GLU A 85 -3.36 10.21 18.14
N LEU A 86 -3.55 9.30 17.18
CA LEU A 86 -3.75 9.64 15.78
C LEU A 86 -5.06 10.39 15.56
N GLU A 87 -6.16 9.93 16.17
CA GLU A 87 -7.46 10.61 16.12
C GLU A 87 -7.42 12.00 16.74
N GLU A 88 -6.68 12.16 17.85
CA GLU A 88 -6.45 13.45 18.51
C GLU A 88 -5.46 14.34 17.76
N GLY A 89 -4.75 13.83 16.74
CA GLY A 89 -3.75 14.56 15.95
C GLY A 89 -2.48 14.91 16.73
N THR A 90 -2.18 14.18 17.80
CA THR A 90 -0.99 14.40 18.65
C THR A 90 0.26 13.68 18.14
N VAL A 91 0.07 12.72 17.25
CA VAL A 91 1.14 11.96 16.56
C VAL A 91 0.77 11.78 15.09
N THR A 92 1.74 11.45 14.25
CA THR A 92 1.52 11.16 12.83
C THR A 92 1.84 9.69 12.51
N VAL A 93 1.22 9.16 11.47
CA VAL A 93 1.53 7.81 10.96
C VAL A 93 3.01 7.70 10.57
N GLU A 94 3.58 8.75 9.99
CA GLU A 94 4.99 8.80 9.61
C GLU A 94 5.92 8.66 10.82
N ASP A 95 5.63 9.38 11.91
CA ASP A 95 6.42 9.30 13.13
C ASP A 95 6.35 7.92 13.77
N LEU A 96 5.13 7.35 13.87
CA LEU A 96 4.92 6.06 14.50
C LEU A 96 5.61 4.92 13.75
N MET A 97 5.40 4.82 12.44
CA MET A 97 5.96 3.71 11.64
C MET A 97 7.48 3.75 11.52
N ASN A 98 8.08 4.92 11.75
CA ASN A 98 9.52 5.15 11.65
C ASN A 98 10.20 5.39 13.00
N ASP A 99 9.50 5.17 14.11
CA ASP A 99 10.07 5.13 15.46
C ASP A 99 10.53 3.72 15.79
N TYR A 100 11.83 3.51 15.87
CA TYR A 100 12.49 2.24 16.22
C TYR A 100 13.17 2.34 17.59
N SER A 101 12.66 3.20 18.47
CA SER A 101 13.12 3.28 19.84
C SER A 101 12.78 1.99 20.61
N PRO A 102 13.51 1.65 21.67
CA PRO A 102 13.19 0.49 22.51
C PRO A 102 11.74 0.50 22.99
N ARG A 103 11.20 1.69 23.32
CA ARG A 103 9.80 1.84 23.74
C ARG A 103 8.81 1.52 22.63
N ALA A 104 9.05 2.01 21.41
CA ALA A 104 8.19 1.70 20.27
C ALA A 104 8.22 0.19 19.94
N MET A 105 9.41 -0.43 19.99
CA MET A 105 9.56 -1.86 19.79
C MET A 105 8.82 -2.69 20.86
N GLU A 106 8.88 -2.31 22.13
CA GLU A 106 8.10 -2.96 23.19
C GLU A 106 6.58 -2.87 22.95
N VAL A 107 6.11 -1.72 22.49
CA VAL A 107 4.70 -1.53 22.12
C VAL A 107 4.33 -2.43 20.95
N ALA A 108 5.13 -2.45 19.88
CA ALA A 108 4.89 -3.30 18.71
C ALA A 108 4.85 -4.78 19.12
N GLU A 109 5.83 -5.25 19.88
CA GLU A 109 5.90 -6.63 20.38
C GLU A 109 4.63 -7.01 21.18
N LYS A 110 4.22 -6.16 22.09
CA LYS A 110 3.01 -6.36 22.89
C LYS A 110 1.77 -6.55 22.00
N TYR A 111 1.58 -5.67 21.03
CA TYR A 111 0.40 -5.71 20.16
C TYR A 111 0.47 -6.88 19.17
N LEU A 112 1.64 -7.17 18.58
CA LEU A 112 1.81 -8.34 17.72
C LEU A 112 1.56 -9.66 18.44
N LYS A 113 2.06 -9.81 19.66
CA LYS A 113 1.77 -10.99 20.49
C LYS A 113 0.28 -11.11 20.84
N ALA A 114 -0.41 -10.01 21.08
CA ALA A 114 -1.86 -10.01 21.33
C ALA A 114 -2.68 -10.39 20.09
N MET A 115 -2.24 -9.99 18.89
CA MET A 115 -2.87 -10.31 17.62
C MET A 115 -2.62 -11.76 17.18
N LYS A 116 -1.42 -12.27 17.41
CA LYS A 116 -0.93 -13.57 16.91
C LYS A 116 -1.92 -14.75 17.06
N PRO A 117 -2.64 -14.90 18.19
CA PRO A 117 -3.64 -15.98 18.34
C PRO A 117 -4.82 -15.89 17.36
N ASN A 118 -5.11 -14.73 16.80
CA ASN A 118 -6.19 -14.54 15.83
C ASN A 118 -5.76 -14.91 14.40
N ILE A 119 -4.45 -14.94 14.12
CA ILE A 119 -3.90 -15.11 12.79
C ILE A 119 -3.95 -16.58 12.38
N ALA A 120 -4.59 -16.85 11.22
CA ALA A 120 -4.66 -18.16 10.60
C ALA A 120 -3.39 -18.47 9.79
N GLY A 121 -2.71 -17.46 9.28
CA GLY A 121 -1.48 -17.62 8.51
C GLY A 121 -0.81 -16.30 8.12
N TRP A 122 0.51 -16.37 7.97
CA TRP A 122 1.32 -15.32 7.36
C TRP A 122 1.50 -15.68 5.90
N GLU A 123 1.16 -14.77 5.00
CA GLU A 123 1.04 -15.07 3.58
C GLU A 123 1.91 -14.15 2.71
N ALA A 124 2.51 -14.73 1.69
CA ALA A 124 3.14 -13.98 0.60
C ALA A 124 2.23 -13.95 -0.64
N ASP A 125 1.73 -15.11 -1.07
CA ASP A 125 0.93 -15.26 -2.30
C ASP A 125 -0.37 -16.05 -2.14
N PHE A 126 -0.49 -16.91 -1.13
CA PHE A 126 -1.65 -17.80 -0.99
C PHE A 126 -2.90 -17.12 -0.41
N GLY A 127 -2.77 -15.91 0.10
CA GLY A 127 -3.88 -15.15 0.71
C GLY A 127 -5.03 -14.94 -0.24
N LYS A 128 -4.75 -14.65 -1.50
CA LYS A 128 -5.73 -14.49 -2.58
C LYS A 128 -6.65 -15.72 -2.71
N GLU A 129 -6.06 -16.90 -2.77
CA GLU A 129 -6.81 -18.15 -2.86
C GLU A 129 -7.64 -18.45 -1.59
N MET A 130 -7.09 -18.16 -0.42
CA MET A 130 -7.80 -18.36 0.85
C MET A 130 -9.04 -17.45 0.96
N MET A 131 -8.94 -16.21 0.48
CA MET A 131 -10.06 -15.27 0.44
C MET A 131 -11.15 -15.69 -0.55
N THR A 132 -10.76 -16.04 -1.78
CA THR A 132 -11.71 -16.49 -2.83
C THR A 132 -12.42 -17.78 -2.48
N LYS A 133 -11.82 -18.64 -1.65
CA LYS A 133 -12.41 -19.89 -1.16
C LYS A 133 -13.15 -19.77 0.19
N ASN A 134 -13.37 -18.57 0.70
CA ASN A 134 -13.99 -18.30 2.02
C ASN A 134 -13.30 -18.98 3.21
N LYS A 135 -12.01 -19.32 3.09
CA LYS A 135 -11.23 -19.92 4.17
C LYS A 135 -10.72 -18.88 5.16
N ALA A 136 -10.45 -17.66 4.67
CA ALA A 136 -10.19 -16.48 5.47
C ALA A 136 -11.26 -15.41 5.17
N TRP A 137 -11.45 -14.47 6.09
CA TRP A 137 -12.43 -13.39 5.98
C TRP A 137 -11.77 -12.01 5.98
N LEU A 138 -10.58 -11.91 6.54
CA LEU A 138 -9.76 -10.72 6.61
C LEU A 138 -8.34 -11.06 6.13
N ASN A 139 -7.75 -10.18 5.34
CA ASN A 139 -6.35 -10.27 4.95
C ASN A 139 -5.73 -8.87 4.95
N MET A 140 -4.77 -8.64 5.84
CA MET A 140 -3.89 -7.48 5.72
C MET A 140 -2.97 -7.72 4.53
N THR A 141 -3.14 -6.93 3.46
CA THR A 141 -2.46 -7.15 2.18
C THR A 141 -2.18 -5.84 1.44
N TRP A 142 -1.50 -5.93 0.32
CA TRP A 142 -1.23 -4.79 -0.57
C TRP A 142 -2.35 -4.61 -1.59
N SER A 143 -2.58 -3.36 -2.00
CA SER A 143 -3.70 -2.96 -2.86
C SER A 143 -3.76 -3.73 -4.19
N GLY A 144 -2.63 -4.00 -4.85
CA GLY A 144 -2.62 -4.75 -6.11
C GLY A 144 -3.00 -6.22 -5.93
N ASP A 145 -2.55 -6.87 -4.84
CA ASP A 145 -2.99 -8.24 -4.50
C ASP A 145 -4.49 -8.28 -4.19
N ALA A 146 -5.01 -7.21 -3.55
CA ALA A 146 -6.43 -7.09 -3.27
C ALA A 146 -7.27 -6.99 -4.55
N ILE A 147 -6.86 -6.18 -5.52
CA ILE A 147 -7.54 -6.03 -6.81
C ILE A 147 -7.64 -7.38 -7.51
N TRP A 148 -6.51 -8.07 -7.62
CA TRP A 148 -6.48 -9.39 -8.24
C TRP A 148 -7.39 -10.39 -7.51
N ALA A 149 -7.38 -10.39 -6.18
CA ALA A 149 -8.25 -11.26 -5.39
C ALA A 149 -9.73 -10.93 -5.56
N ILE A 150 -10.09 -9.66 -5.68
CA ILE A 150 -11.47 -9.19 -5.91
C ILE A 150 -11.95 -9.65 -7.29
N GLU A 151 -11.14 -9.51 -8.32
CA GLU A 151 -11.47 -9.96 -9.68
C GLU A 151 -11.73 -11.47 -9.72
N GLU A 152 -10.85 -12.29 -9.16
CA GLU A 152 -11.01 -13.73 -9.06
C GLU A 152 -12.23 -14.14 -8.21
N ALA A 153 -12.48 -13.42 -7.11
CA ALA A 153 -13.60 -13.66 -6.22
C ALA A 153 -14.95 -13.38 -6.91
N ASN A 154 -15.04 -12.31 -7.67
CA ASN A 154 -16.22 -11.94 -8.45
C ASN A 154 -16.60 -13.04 -9.44
N ALA A 155 -15.61 -13.69 -10.08
CA ALA A 155 -15.83 -14.78 -11.02
C ALA A 155 -16.49 -16.02 -10.36
N VAL A 156 -16.35 -16.20 -9.05
CA VAL A 156 -16.91 -17.30 -8.27
C VAL A 156 -18.03 -16.88 -7.31
N GLY A 157 -18.49 -15.64 -7.40
CA GLY A 157 -19.61 -15.10 -6.60
C GLY A 157 -19.28 -14.81 -5.14
N VAL A 158 -18.01 -14.54 -4.84
CA VAL A 158 -17.55 -14.09 -3.51
C VAL A 158 -17.38 -12.57 -3.51
N ASP A 159 -18.04 -11.89 -2.58
CA ASP A 159 -18.02 -10.42 -2.48
C ASP A 159 -16.89 -9.98 -1.57
N LEU A 160 -15.77 -9.58 -2.16
CA LEU A 160 -14.62 -8.99 -1.46
C LEU A 160 -14.55 -7.48 -1.72
N ASP A 161 -14.09 -6.74 -0.72
CA ASP A 161 -13.71 -5.33 -0.88
C ASP A 161 -12.40 -5.06 -0.14
N TYR A 162 -11.80 -3.93 -0.43
CA TYR A 162 -10.53 -3.49 0.17
C TYR A 162 -10.66 -2.08 0.72
N VAL A 163 -10.05 -1.85 1.87
CA VAL A 163 -10.04 -0.53 2.50
C VAL A 163 -8.69 -0.24 3.16
N VAL A 164 -8.26 1.00 3.07
CA VAL A 164 -7.20 1.55 3.94
C VAL A 164 -7.86 2.03 5.23
N PRO A 165 -7.52 1.47 6.40
CA PRO A 165 -8.14 1.82 7.67
C PRO A 165 -8.03 3.31 8.02
N LYS A 166 -8.95 3.78 8.84
CA LYS A 166 -9.06 5.20 9.22
C LYS A 166 -7.84 5.74 9.96
N GLU A 167 -7.15 4.88 10.68
CA GLU A 167 -5.93 5.22 11.42
C GLU A 167 -4.73 5.52 10.50
N GLY A 168 -4.85 5.20 9.21
CA GLY A 168 -3.77 5.32 8.24
C GLY A 168 -3.00 4.03 8.03
N SER A 169 -2.06 4.04 7.11
CA SER A 169 -1.33 2.85 6.69
C SER A 169 0.00 3.17 6.00
N ASN A 170 0.72 2.10 5.65
CA ASN A 170 1.86 2.19 4.75
C ASN A 170 1.42 2.50 3.32
N ILE A 171 2.05 3.49 2.71
CA ILE A 171 2.05 3.75 1.26
C ILE A 171 3.46 3.45 0.75
N TRP A 172 3.59 2.61 -0.25
CA TRP A 172 4.89 2.12 -0.73
C TRP A 172 5.09 2.45 -2.22
N TYR A 173 6.34 2.51 -2.62
CA TYR A 173 6.77 2.87 -3.96
C TYR A 173 7.90 1.94 -4.40
N ASP A 174 7.68 1.20 -5.49
CA ASP A 174 8.72 0.42 -6.14
C ASP A 174 9.47 1.28 -7.15
N GLY A 175 10.76 1.11 -7.25
CA GLY A 175 11.59 1.92 -8.14
C GLY A 175 12.63 1.13 -8.92
N TRP A 176 12.83 1.53 -10.16
CA TRP A 176 13.94 1.11 -10.99
C TRP A 176 15.20 1.83 -10.57
N VAL A 177 16.27 1.08 -10.33
CA VAL A 177 17.60 1.62 -10.04
C VAL A 177 18.65 0.96 -10.93
N ILE A 178 19.71 1.69 -11.27
CA ILE A 178 20.85 1.15 -12.01
C ILE A 178 22.02 1.03 -11.02
N PRO A 179 22.46 -0.19 -10.67
CA PRO A 179 23.59 -0.38 -9.76
C PRO A 179 24.87 0.28 -10.30
N LYS A 180 25.72 0.79 -9.39
CA LYS A 180 26.98 1.48 -9.72
C LYS A 180 27.87 0.71 -10.69
N TYR A 181 27.88 -0.62 -10.59
CA TYR A 181 28.73 -1.49 -11.40
C TYR A 181 27.99 -2.22 -12.53
N ALA A 182 26.82 -1.70 -12.95
CA ALA A 182 26.09 -2.23 -14.09
C ALA A 182 26.97 -2.20 -15.34
N LYS A 183 27.00 -3.30 -16.09
CA LYS A 183 27.81 -3.41 -17.31
C LYS A 183 27.23 -2.59 -18.48
N ASN A 184 25.92 -2.41 -18.52
CA ASN A 184 25.20 -1.74 -19.61
C ASN A 184 24.24 -0.65 -19.07
N PRO A 185 24.76 0.41 -18.39
CA PRO A 185 23.88 1.41 -17.75
C PRO A 185 23.05 2.21 -18.77
N VAL A 186 23.58 2.43 -19.97
CA VAL A 186 22.87 3.12 -21.05
C VAL A 186 21.66 2.29 -21.49
N ALA A 187 21.84 1.00 -21.77
CA ALA A 187 20.72 0.12 -22.13
C ALA A 187 19.67 0.02 -21.02
N ALA A 188 20.11 -0.04 -19.75
CA ALA A 188 19.21 0.00 -18.59
C ALA A 188 18.40 1.31 -18.55
N SER A 189 19.03 2.46 -18.82
CA SER A 189 18.32 3.75 -18.88
C SER A 189 17.29 3.78 -20.01
N TYR A 190 17.59 3.22 -21.18
CA TYR A 190 16.60 3.11 -22.27
C TYR A 190 15.44 2.19 -21.89
N PHE A 191 15.70 1.08 -21.22
CA PHE A 191 14.66 0.18 -20.72
C PHE A 191 13.76 0.89 -19.72
N ILE A 192 14.33 1.56 -18.71
CA ILE A 192 13.55 2.33 -17.72
C ILE A 192 12.71 3.40 -18.41
N ASN A 193 13.29 4.15 -19.36
CA ASN A 193 12.55 5.14 -20.11
C ASN A 193 11.41 4.52 -20.96
N PHE A 194 11.61 3.33 -21.54
CA PHE A 194 10.56 2.59 -22.24
C PHE A 194 9.42 2.19 -21.29
N MET A 195 9.71 1.73 -20.08
CA MET A 195 8.73 1.38 -19.06
C MET A 195 7.88 2.56 -18.60
N CYS A 196 8.36 3.80 -18.80
CA CYS A 196 7.61 5.03 -18.47
C CYS A 196 6.71 5.52 -19.63
N ARG A 197 6.54 4.77 -20.69
CA ARG A 197 5.56 5.06 -21.76
C ARG A 197 4.16 4.76 -21.24
N PRO A 198 3.15 5.61 -21.53
CA PRO A 198 1.77 5.38 -21.07
C PRO A 198 1.19 4.04 -21.53
N ASP A 199 1.38 3.67 -22.81
CA ASP A 199 0.89 2.41 -23.36
C ASP A 199 1.54 1.17 -22.73
N ILE A 200 2.79 1.29 -22.28
CA ILE A 200 3.51 0.21 -21.57
C ILE A 200 3.08 0.18 -20.11
N ALA A 201 2.91 1.34 -19.48
CA ALA A 201 2.42 1.44 -18.11
C ALA A 201 1.04 0.80 -17.97
N LEU A 202 0.09 1.09 -18.88
CA LEU A 202 -1.25 0.48 -18.90
C LEU A 202 -1.17 -1.05 -18.98
N ARG A 203 -0.39 -1.60 -19.91
CA ARG A 203 -0.21 -3.06 -20.02
C ARG A 203 0.36 -3.70 -18.75
N ASN A 204 1.28 -3.01 -18.08
CA ASN A 204 1.82 -3.50 -16.81
C ASN A 204 0.77 -3.46 -15.70
N MET A 205 -0.03 -2.39 -15.63
CA MET A 205 -1.13 -2.28 -14.67
C MET A 205 -2.15 -3.41 -14.85
N ASP A 206 -2.55 -3.67 -16.08
CA ASP A 206 -3.53 -4.72 -16.42
C ASP A 206 -2.98 -6.13 -16.10
N PHE A 207 -1.67 -6.33 -16.21
CA PHE A 207 -1.04 -7.61 -15.90
C PHE A 207 -0.80 -7.83 -14.41
N CYS A 208 -0.34 -6.79 -13.70
CA CYS A 208 0.10 -6.91 -12.30
C CYS A 208 -1.01 -6.58 -11.29
N GLY A 209 -2.07 -5.86 -11.68
CA GLY A 209 -3.08 -5.30 -10.78
C GLY A 209 -2.61 -4.07 -9.98
N TYR A 210 -1.33 -3.72 -10.04
CA TYR A 210 -0.75 -2.56 -9.33
C TYR A 210 -0.80 -1.29 -10.16
N VAL A 211 -0.72 -0.13 -9.50
CA VAL A 211 -0.81 1.18 -10.13
C VAL A 211 0.56 1.69 -10.56
N SER A 212 0.64 2.15 -11.81
CA SER A 212 1.86 2.79 -12.32
C SER A 212 2.07 4.17 -11.70
N SER A 213 3.33 4.56 -11.58
CA SER A 213 3.73 5.92 -11.20
C SER A 213 3.50 6.96 -12.31
N ILE A 214 3.04 6.55 -13.50
CA ILE A 214 2.87 7.41 -14.66
C ILE A 214 1.56 8.19 -14.54
N ALA A 215 1.65 9.52 -14.61
CA ALA A 215 0.53 10.45 -14.51
C ALA A 215 0.40 11.26 -15.80
N THR A 216 -0.16 10.65 -16.83
CA THR A 216 -0.43 11.31 -18.11
C THR A 216 -1.93 11.31 -18.40
N PRO A 217 -2.43 12.23 -19.26
CA PRO A 217 -3.83 12.24 -19.67
C PRO A 217 -4.30 10.89 -20.20
N GLU A 218 -3.48 10.19 -20.97
CA GLU A 218 -3.83 8.89 -21.56
C GLU A 218 -4.08 7.82 -20.48
N ILE A 219 -3.31 7.85 -19.39
CA ILE A 219 -3.55 6.93 -18.24
C ILE A 219 -4.87 7.29 -17.56
N LEU A 220 -5.12 8.57 -17.32
CA LEU A 220 -6.35 9.01 -16.67
C LEU A 220 -7.58 8.66 -17.50
N GLU A 221 -7.57 8.98 -18.80
CA GLU A 221 -8.67 8.69 -19.74
C GLU A 221 -9.01 7.18 -19.76
N GLU A 222 -8.00 6.31 -19.77
CA GLU A 222 -8.20 4.84 -19.81
C GLU A 222 -8.71 4.28 -18.47
N LYS A 223 -8.42 4.93 -17.35
CA LYS A 223 -8.78 4.44 -16.01
C LYS A 223 -10.05 5.05 -15.43
N VAL A 224 -10.60 6.10 -16.06
CA VAL A 224 -11.92 6.62 -15.69
C VAL A 224 -13.00 5.58 -15.95
N ASP A 225 -13.83 5.32 -14.95
CA ASP A 225 -14.99 4.45 -15.05
C ASP A 225 -16.27 5.16 -14.59
N THR A 226 -17.03 5.65 -15.56
CA THR A 226 -18.28 6.40 -15.32
C THR A 226 -19.42 5.54 -14.81
N THR A 227 -19.26 4.25 -14.66
CA THR A 227 -20.24 3.33 -14.06
C THR A 227 -20.17 3.28 -12.55
N LEU A 228 -19.07 3.80 -11.98
CA LEU A 228 -18.86 3.85 -10.53
C LEU A 228 -19.61 5.04 -9.90
N ASP A 229 -20.17 4.83 -8.72
CA ASP A 229 -20.81 5.89 -7.91
C ASP A 229 -19.82 6.63 -6.99
N TYR A 230 -18.53 6.33 -7.11
CA TYR A 230 -17.46 6.88 -6.28
C TYR A 230 -16.63 7.90 -7.06
N TYR A 231 -16.39 9.05 -6.44
CA TYR A 231 -15.52 10.12 -6.96
C TYR A 231 -14.32 10.33 -6.04
N ALA A 232 -13.13 10.41 -6.62
CA ALA A 232 -11.87 10.65 -5.90
C ALA A 232 -11.24 12.00 -6.29
N ASP A 233 -10.66 12.69 -5.32
CA ASP A 233 -9.72 13.78 -5.59
C ASP A 233 -8.34 13.19 -5.90
N LEU A 234 -7.97 13.19 -7.19
CA LEU A 234 -6.69 12.73 -7.71
C LEU A 234 -5.79 13.90 -8.15
N SER A 235 -6.12 15.13 -7.78
CA SER A 235 -5.35 16.31 -8.17
C SER A 235 -3.91 16.29 -7.64
N TYR A 236 -3.65 15.55 -6.58
CA TYR A 236 -2.29 15.31 -6.07
C TYR A 236 -1.42 14.49 -7.04
N PHE A 237 -2.04 13.60 -7.84
CA PHE A 237 -1.34 12.66 -8.71
C PHE A 237 -1.30 13.10 -10.18
N PHE A 238 -2.46 13.47 -10.75
CA PHE A 238 -2.62 13.84 -12.15
C PHE A 238 -2.59 15.35 -12.41
N GLY A 239 -2.73 16.18 -11.38
CA GLY A 239 -2.79 17.63 -11.48
C GLY A 239 -4.18 18.21 -11.17
N PRO A 240 -4.30 19.57 -11.11
CA PRO A 240 -5.42 20.26 -10.49
C PRO A 240 -6.79 19.97 -11.12
N ASP A 241 -6.84 19.58 -12.38
CA ASP A 241 -8.10 19.29 -13.08
C ASP A 241 -8.69 17.90 -12.74
N ALA A 242 -7.97 17.10 -11.93
CA ALA A 242 -8.39 15.76 -11.51
C ALA A 242 -8.94 15.73 -10.07
N ASP A 243 -9.70 16.72 -9.66
CA ASP A 243 -10.23 16.91 -8.31
C ASP A 243 -11.52 16.14 -8.00
N SER A 244 -12.17 15.56 -9.03
CA SER A 244 -13.41 14.79 -8.89
C SER A 244 -13.53 13.78 -10.04
N ILE A 245 -12.89 12.64 -9.91
CA ILE A 245 -12.78 11.61 -10.95
C ILE A 245 -13.47 10.32 -10.50
N GLN A 246 -14.34 9.77 -11.38
CA GLN A 246 -14.91 8.42 -11.22
C GLN A 246 -13.86 7.39 -11.59
N ILE A 247 -13.33 6.66 -10.59
CA ILE A 247 -12.23 5.72 -10.77
C ILE A 247 -12.23 4.68 -9.65
N ASP A 248 -11.57 3.55 -9.88
CA ASP A 248 -11.39 2.54 -8.84
C ASP A 248 -10.58 3.10 -7.65
N LYS A 249 -11.24 3.12 -6.47
CA LYS A 249 -10.69 3.66 -5.21
C LYS A 249 -9.48 2.89 -4.66
N ILE A 250 -9.30 1.64 -5.10
CA ILE A 250 -8.22 0.76 -4.65
C ILE A 250 -6.96 1.07 -5.45
N GLN A 251 -7.11 1.22 -6.77
CA GLN A 251 -6.02 1.64 -7.65
C GLN A 251 -5.60 3.08 -7.36
N TYR A 252 -6.57 3.98 -7.36
CA TYR A 252 -6.33 5.43 -7.17
C TYR A 252 -7.08 5.93 -5.94
N PRO A 253 -6.48 5.80 -4.75
CA PRO A 253 -7.12 6.27 -3.53
C PRO A 253 -7.30 7.78 -3.53
N ASP A 254 -8.43 8.24 -2.96
CA ASP A 254 -8.70 9.66 -2.74
C ASP A 254 -7.55 10.34 -1.96
N ARG A 255 -7.33 11.64 -2.22
CA ARG A 255 -6.32 12.46 -1.51
C ARG A 255 -6.36 12.26 0.01
N LYS A 256 -7.55 12.23 0.62
CA LYS A 256 -7.71 12.05 2.08
C LYS A 256 -7.20 10.70 2.57
N VAL A 257 -7.24 9.67 1.72
CA VAL A 257 -6.66 8.35 2.04
C VAL A 257 -5.14 8.42 2.01
N VAL A 258 -4.57 9.06 0.99
CA VAL A 258 -3.12 9.20 0.83
C VAL A 258 -2.52 10.08 1.94
N GLU A 259 -3.21 11.15 2.33
CA GLU A 259 -2.75 12.08 3.38
C GLU A 259 -2.65 11.44 4.77
N ARG A 260 -3.40 10.38 5.04
CA ARG A 260 -3.27 9.61 6.29
C ARG A 260 -2.31 8.43 6.21
N CYS A 261 -1.65 8.24 5.07
CA CYS A 261 -0.64 7.19 4.88
C CYS A 261 0.76 7.77 4.95
N ALA A 262 1.72 6.93 5.29
CA ALA A 262 3.13 7.29 5.26
C ALA A 262 4.00 6.11 4.79
N MET A 263 5.21 6.41 4.36
CA MET A 263 6.14 5.40 3.86
C MET A 263 7.01 4.87 5.01
N ILE A 264 7.13 3.56 5.09
CA ILE A 264 8.08 2.92 6.01
C ILE A 264 9.49 3.08 5.43
N ARG A 265 10.38 3.69 6.24
CA ARG A 265 11.79 3.86 5.92
C ARG A 265 12.61 2.63 6.28
N ASP A 266 13.87 2.62 5.88
CA ASP A 266 14.81 1.58 6.28
C ASP A 266 15.04 1.62 7.80
N PHE A 267 15.01 0.46 8.45
CA PHE A 267 15.27 0.30 9.87
C PHE A 267 16.78 0.41 10.21
N GLY A 268 17.64 0.43 9.19
CA GLY A 268 19.07 0.56 9.36
C GLY A 268 19.66 -0.53 10.27
N ASP A 269 20.42 -0.11 11.28
CA ASP A 269 21.02 -0.97 12.29
C ASP A 269 20.01 -1.64 13.23
N LYS A 270 18.76 -1.15 13.27
CA LYS A 270 17.65 -1.73 14.06
C LYS A 270 16.92 -2.87 13.37
N THR A 271 17.23 -3.16 12.10
CA THR A 271 16.53 -4.22 11.32
C THR A 271 16.50 -5.54 12.07
N LYS A 272 17.62 -5.96 12.68
CA LYS A 272 17.68 -7.22 13.42
C LYS A 272 16.78 -7.20 14.65
N GLU A 273 16.80 -6.12 15.42
CA GLU A 273 15.98 -5.99 16.63
C GLU A 273 14.48 -6.05 16.30
N VAL A 274 14.06 -5.41 15.19
CA VAL A 274 12.67 -5.46 14.73
C VAL A 274 12.28 -6.84 14.21
N LEU A 275 13.18 -7.55 13.55
CA LEU A 275 12.94 -8.93 13.08
C LEU A 275 12.81 -9.94 14.24
N ASP A 276 13.41 -9.68 15.38
CA ASP A 276 13.39 -10.57 16.55
C ASP A 276 12.08 -10.41 17.38
N ILE A 277 11.22 -9.41 17.07
CA ILE A 277 9.90 -9.20 17.67
C ILE A 277 8.88 -10.20 17.10
#